data_62f5bed7f45500fa03f6aa5946d251c0
#
_entry.id   62f5bed7f45500fa03f6aa5946d251c0
#
_cell.length_a   1.000
_cell.length_b   1.000
_cell.length_c   1.000
_cell.angle_alpha   90.00
_cell.angle_beta   90.00
_cell.angle_gamma   90.00
#
_symmetry.space_group_name_H-M   'P 1'
#
loop_
_entity.id
_entity.type
_entity.pdbx_description
1 polymer ?
#
loop_
_entity_poly.entity_id
_entity_poly.type
_entity_poly.pdbx_seq_one_letter_code
_entity_poly.pdbx_strand_id
1 'polypeptide(L)'
;LSILRSELTNYHKDLERQTGLMKQQQEEVRKNLIDIFSKSNQNSLMLYSQKPDYIFDLTYACHEATEQYSRFQNSVLPFTSLLSRTDSEIARYDSLIVNLSQMPTRTISERAKIDRNVCLTLAVNIRRTLYDNSQQLSEYIRYYKMTEERLRNLNDYANKRYNDIQASIFSNGGDDYFTIISHIGRQVNDTRLTIRDKYRPSTKMKSQWDSRIILYLFATIFFYGIVSILLNLVAIRYLLPQRFRTKRFMSKRTCITLSASVVTFAIILGLLRIVFKEQN
;
A
#
# COMPACT_ATOMS: atom_id res chain seq x y z
N LEU A 1 -41.17 -33.33 13.52
CA LEU A 1 -41.22 -31.86 13.55
C LEU A 1 -40.44 -31.29 14.74
N SER A 2 -40.52 -31.85 15.94
CA SER A 2 -39.78 -31.36 17.12
C SER A 2 -38.24 -31.39 16.91
N ILE A 3 -37.70 -32.44 16.27
CA ILE A 3 -36.29 -32.53 15.92
C ILE A 3 -35.94 -31.44 14.92
N LEU A 4 -36.73 -31.28 13.87
CA LEU A 4 -36.52 -30.22 12.86
C LEU A 4 -36.56 -28.82 13.49
N ARG A 5 -37.48 -28.58 14.43
CA ARG A 5 -37.53 -27.32 15.19
C ARG A 5 -36.22 -27.05 15.95
N SER A 6 -35.69 -28.08 16.64
CA SER A 6 -34.42 -27.95 17.36
C SER A 6 -33.23 -27.64 16.41
N GLU A 7 -33.17 -28.37 15.30
CA GLU A 7 -32.14 -28.15 14.28
C GLU A 7 -32.18 -26.74 13.67
N LEU A 8 -33.39 -26.27 13.29
CA LEU A 8 -33.59 -24.93 12.75
C LEU A 8 -33.25 -23.84 13.77
N THR A 9 -33.58 -24.06 15.06
CA THR A 9 -33.26 -23.12 16.13
C THR A 9 -31.74 -23.00 16.31
N ASN A 10 -31.03 -24.13 16.31
CA ASN A 10 -29.56 -24.14 16.42
C ASN A 10 -28.90 -23.51 15.20
N TYR A 11 -29.36 -23.87 14.01
CA TYR A 11 -28.85 -23.29 12.78
C TYR A 11 -29.07 -21.77 12.71
N HIS A 12 -30.23 -21.28 13.15
CA HIS A 12 -30.55 -19.86 13.21
C HIS A 12 -29.54 -19.10 14.10
N LYS A 13 -29.24 -19.61 15.28
CA LYS A 13 -28.23 -19.03 16.18
C LYS A 13 -26.84 -19.05 15.58
N ASP A 14 -26.47 -20.16 14.96
CA ASP A 14 -25.15 -20.26 14.28
C ASP A 14 -25.05 -19.31 13.10
N LEU A 15 -26.13 -19.14 12.33
CA LEU A 15 -26.20 -18.20 11.21
C LEU A 15 -26.05 -16.74 11.70
N GLU A 16 -26.70 -16.36 12.79
CA GLU A 16 -26.54 -15.03 13.38
C GLU A 16 -25.09 -14.76 13.79
N ARG A 17 -24.43 -15.75 14.41
CA ARG A 17 -23.02 -15.65 14.76
C ARG A 17 -22.12 -15.55 13.51
N GLN A 18 -22.35 -16.37 12.50
CA GLN A 18 -21.61 -16.33 11.23
C GLN A 18 -21.82 -15.00 10.51
N THR A 19 -23.03 -14.45 10.51
CA THR A 19 -23.33 -13.13 9.94
C THR A 19 -22.55 -12.02 10.65
N GLY A 20 -22.41 -12.11 11.98
CA GLY A 20 -21.58 -11.18 12.75
C GLY A 20 -20.11 -11.22 12.36
N LEU A 21 -19.53 -12.41 12.23
CA LEU A 21 -18.14 -12.60 11.78
C LEU A 21 -17.93 -12.12 10.32
N MET A 22 -18.89 -12.43 9.46
CA MET A 22 -18.87 -11.97 8.07
C MET A 22 -18.85 -10.45 7.98
N LYS A 23 -19.61 -9.74 8.79
CA LYS A 23 -19.61 -8.27 8.85
C LYS A 23 -18.24 -7.71 9.26
N GLN A 24 -17.53 -8.35 10.19
CA GLN A 24 -16.18 -7.95 10.56
C GLN A 24 -15.21 -8.13 9.39
N GLN A 25 -15.26 -9.26 8.70
CA GLN A 25 -14.42 -9.51 7.51
C GLN A 25 -14.75 -8.52 6.37
N GLN A 26 -16.02 -8.18 6.18
CA GLN A 26 -16.44 -7.19 5.20
C GLN A 26 -15.85 -5.80 5.51
N GLU A 27 -15.82 -5.39 6.78
CA GLU A 27 -15.22 -4.12 7.19
C GLU A 27 -13.70 -4.09 6.91
N GLU A 28 -13.02 -5.19 7.13
CA GLU A 28 -11.58 -5.30 6.80
C GLU A 28 -11.37 -5.19 5.29
N VAL A 29 -12.13 -5.93 4.49
CA VAL A 29 -12.09 -5.85 3.03
C VAL A 29 -12.40 -4.43 2.55
N ARG A 30 -13.42 -3.78 3.14
CA ARG A 30 -13.77 -2.39 2.81
C ARG A 30 -12.62 -1.42 3.07
N LYS A 31 -11.97 -1.52 4.22
CA LYS A 31 -10.81 -0.69 4.56
C LYS A 31 -9.67 -0.88 3.56
N ASN A 32 -9.37 -2.13 3.23
CA ASN A 32 -8.32 -2.45 2.25
C ASN A 32 -8.65 -1.90 0.86
N LEU A 33 -9.91 -2.02 0.40
CA LEU A 33 -10.34 -1.46 -0.88
C LEU A 33 -10.26 0.08 -0.90
N ILE A 34 -10.60 0.76 0.20
CA ILE A 34 -10.47 2.22 0.32
C ILE A 34 -9.01 2.65 0.24
N ASP A 35 -8.09 1.94 0.91
CA ASP A 35 -6.66 2.24 0.87
C ASP A 35 -6.11 2.06 -0.56
N ILE A 36 -6.43 0.95 -1.22
CA ILE A 36 -6.06 0.68 -2.61
C ILE A 36 -6.62 1.76 -3.53
N PHE A 37 -7.87 2.14 -3.34
CA PHE A 37 -8.51 3.18 -4.15
C PHE A 37 -7.87 4.56 -3.95
N SER A 38 -7.52 4.91 -2.73
CA SER A 38 -6.80 6.15 -2.40
C SER A 38 -5.43 6.19 -3.08
N LYS A 39 -4.66 5.13 -2.98
CA LYS A 39 -3.34 5.00 -3.64
C LYS A 39 -3.47 5.03 -5.16
N SER A 40 -4.45 4.33 -5.72
CA SER A 40 -4.73 4.34 -7.16
C SER A 40 -5.11 5.74 -7.66
N ASN A 41 -5.89 6.51 -6.89
CA ASN A 41 -6.21 7.90 -7.23
C ASN A 41 -4.98 8.78 -7.24
N GLN A 42 -4.09 8.64 -6.25
CA GLN A 42 -2.85 9.39 -6.18
C GLN A 42 -1.95 9.09 -7.40
N ASN A 43 -1.81 7.82 -7.76
CA ASN A 43 -1.07 7.41 -8.95
C ASN A 43 -1.71 7.92 -10.25
N SER A 44 -3.04 7.88 -10.34
CA SER A 44 -3.77 8.44 -11.48
C SER A 44 -3.45 9.93 -11.65
N LEU A 45 -3.51 10.71 -10.57
CA LEU A 45 -3.18 12.12 -10.62
C LEU A 45 -1.74 12.35 -11.11
N MET A 46 -0.79 11.55 -10.65
CA MET A 46 0.59 11.62 -11.12
C MET A 46 0.71 11.30 -12.62
N LEU A 47 0.06 10.21 -13.07
CA LEU A 47 0.14 9.76 -14.46
C LEU A 47 -0.55 10.72 -15.45
N TYR A 48 -1.66 11.34 -15.05
CA TYR A 48 -2.42 12.22 -15.93
C TYR A 48 -1.99 13.68 -15.87
N SER A 49 -1.46 14.16 -14.73
CA SER A 49 -1.11 15.57 -14.52
C SER A 49 0.33 15.90 -14.83
N GLN A 50 1.25 14.91 -14.81
CA GLN A 50 2.67 15.14 -15.01
C GLN A 50 2.98 15.47 -16.47
N LYS A 51 3.71 16.57 -16.65
CA LYS A 51 4.27 16.92 -17.96
C LYS A 51 5.38 15.93 -18.32
N PRO A 52 5.66 15.74 -19.64
CA PRO A 52 6.73 14.82 -20.09
C PRO A 52 8.12 15.16 -19.53
N ASP A 53 8.32 16.37 -19.02
CA ASP A 53 9.60 16.84 -18.48
C ASP A 53 9.98 16.19 -17.12
N TYR A 54 9.00 15.58 -16.42
CA TYR A 54 9.23 14.90 -15.13
C TYR A 54 9.32 13.38 -15.30
N ILE A 55 10.30 12.92 -16.07
CA ILE A 55 10.48 11.52 -16.46
C ILE A 55 10.57 10.59 -15.24
N PHE A 56 11.29 10.97 -14.19
CA PHE A 56 11.48 10.13 -13.00
C PHE A 56 10.16 9.90 -12.22
N ASP A 57 9.41 10.96 -11.99
CA ASP A 57 8.13 10.87 -11.27
C ASP A 57 7.11 10.07 -12.08
N LEU A 58 7.12 10.25 -13.40
CA LEU A 58 6.24 9.54 -14.31
C LEU A 58 6.61 8.05 -14.41
N THR A 59 7.90 7.73 -14.49
CA THR A 59 8.40 6.34 -14.49
C THR A 59 8.06 5.64 -13.18
N TYR A 60 8.22 6.33 -12.05
CA TYR A 60 7.84 5.82 -10.74
C TYR A 60 6.33 5.54 -10.66
N ALA A 61 5.50 6.47 -11.11
CA ALA A 61 4.05 6.30 -11.11
C ALA A 61 3.59 5.15 -12.03
N CYS A 62 4.26 4.95 -13.18
CA CYS A 62 4.02 3.82 -14.05
C CYS A 62 4.35 2.49 -13.36
N HIS A 63 5.51 2.40 -12.72
CA HIS A 63 5.94 1.21 -11.99
C HIS A 63 5.00 0.89 -10.83
N GLU A 64 4.63 1.90 -10.04
CA GLU A 64 3.71 1.74 -8.92
C GLU A 64 2.32 1.26 -9.37
N ALA A 65 1.80 1.76 -10.49
CA ALA A 65 0.52 1.31 -11.05
C ALA A 65 0.57 -0.16 -11.47
N THR A 66 1.66 -0.57 -12.11
CA THR A 66 1.88 -1.97 -12.51
C THR A 66 1.99 -2.88 -11.29
N GLU A 67 2.73 -2.46 -10.28
CA GLU A 67 2.92 -3.23 -9.05
C GLU A 67 1.62 -3.37 -8.25
N GLN A 68 0.84 -2.30 -8.14
CA GLN A 68 -0.48 -2.33 -7.48
C GLN A 68 -1.45 -3.28 -8.19
N TYR A 69 -1.49 -3.24 -9.52
CA TYR A 69 -2.32 -4.16 -10.28
C TYR A 69 -1.88 -5.60 -10.11
N SER A 70 -0.57 -5.90 -10.21
CA SER A 70 -0.03 -7.23 -10.02
C SER A 70 -0.30 -7.79 -8.61
N ARG A 71 -0.10 -6.98 -7.57
CA ARG A 71 -0.42 -7.36 -6.18
C ARG A 71 -1.91 -7.66 -6.02
N PHE A 72 -2.77 -6.83 -6.61
CA PHE A 72 -4.20 -7.02 -6.54
C PHE A 72 -4.66 -8.27 -7.30
N GLN A 73 -4.11 -8.53 -8.48
CA GLN A 73 -4.41 -9.72 -9.29
C GLN A 73 -4.03 -11.02 -8.59
N ASN A 74 -2.94 -11.01 -7.83
CA ASN A 74 -2.50 -12.15 -7.03
C ASN A 74 -3.34 -12.34 -5.75
N SER A 75 -4.19 -11.39 -5.41
CA SER A 75 -5.10 -11.52 -4.28
C SER A 75 -6.30 -12.41 -4.63
N VAL A 76 -6.73 -13.24 -3.68
CA VAL A 76 -7.91 -14.09 -3.88
C VAL A 76 -9.17 -13.24 -3.82
N LEU A 77 -10.04 -13.39 -4.82
CA LEU A 77 -11.36 -12.74 -4.81
C LEU A 77 -12.16 -13.19 -3.57
N PRO A 78 -12.48 -12.26 -2.66
CA PRO A 78 -13.12 -12.61 -1.42
C PRO A 78 -14.57 -13.07 -1.63
N PHE A 79 -15.04 -13.93 -0.75
CA PHE A 79 -16.46 -14.31 -0.62
C PHE A 79 -17.11 -15.09 -1.77
N THR A 80 -16.40 -15.44 -2.85
CA THR A 80 -17.02 -16.19 -3.97
C THR A 80 -17.55 -17.57 -3.57
N SER A 81 -16.75 -18.32 -2.84
CA SER A 81 -17.17 -19.64 -2.31
C SER A 81 -18.29 -19.50 -1.27
N LEU A 82 -18.25 -18.46 -0.47
CA LEU A 82 -19.28 -18.17 0.52
C LEU A 82 -20.59 -17.79 -0.14
N LEU A 83 -20.55 -16.97 -1.21
CA LEU A 83 -21.73 -16.59 -1.97
C LEU A 83 -22.41 -17.82 -2.60
N SER A 84 -21.66 -18.67 -3.30
CA SER A 84 -22.23 -19.88 -3.93
C SER A 84 -22.84 -20.85 -2.92
N ARG A 85 -22.22 -20.98 -1.73
CA ARG A 85 -22.78 -21.75 -0.63
C ARG A 85 -24.06 -21.12 -0.08
N THR A 86 -24.09 -19.82 0.12
CA THR A 86 -25.28 -19.10 0.61
C THR A 86 -26.44 -19.25 -0.36
N ASP A 87 -26.20 -19.13 -1.66
CA ASP A 87 -27.22 -19.30 -2.70
C ASP A 87 -27.78 -20.73 -2.73
N SER A 88 -26.93 -21.75 -2.54
CA SER A 88 -27.39 -23.15 -2.43
C SER A 88 -28.24 -23.39 -1.17
N GLU A 89 -27.88 -22.77 -0.05
CA GLU A 89 -28.67 -22.83 1.18
C GLU A 89 -30.02 -22.11 1.03
N ILE A 90 -30.09 -20.97 0.34
CA ILE A 90 -31.36 -20.28 0.03
C ILE A 90 -32.29 -21.22 -0.74
N ALA A 91 -31.81 -21.88 -1.79
CA ALA A 91 -32.61 -22.83 -2.55
C ALA A 91 -33.12 -24.00 -1.72
N ARG A 92 -32.30 -24.50 -0.77
CA ARG A 92 -32.66 -25.53 0.17
C ARG A 92 -33.79 -25.06 1.10
N TYR A 93 -33.71 -23.84 1.65
CA TYR A 93 -34.75 -23.29 2.53
C TYR A 93 -36.02 -22.94 1.76
N ASP A 94 -35.93 -22.50 0.50
CA ASP A 94 -37.10 -22.33 -0.36
C ASP A 94 -37.87 -23.65 -0.51
N SER A 95 -37.19 -24.76 -0.79
CA SER A 95 -37.79 -26.07 -0.89
C SER A 95 -38.39 -26.53 0.45
N LEU A 96 -37.70 -26.27 1.56
CA LEU A 96 -38.20 -26.59 2.90
C LEU A 96 -39.51 -25.82 3.25
N ILE A 97 -39.55 -24.52 2.94
CA ILE A 97 -40.72 -23.66 3.16
C ILE A 97 -41.92 -24.19 2.36
N VAL A 98 -41.70 -24.54 1.08
CA VAL A 98 -42.76 -25.12 0.24
C VAL A 98 -43.29 -26.44 0.85
N ASN A 99 -42.40 -27.35 1.22
CA ASN A 99 -42.76 -28.64 1.82
C ASN A 99 -43.52 -28.46 3.13
N LEU A 100 -43.08 -27.57 4.02
CA LEU A 100 -43.76 -27.28 5.27
C LEU A 100 -45.14 -26.61 5.05
N SER A 101 -45.26 -25.75 4.04
CA SER A 101 -46.52 -25.06 3.72
C SER A 101 -47.59 -26.03 3.17
N GLN A 102 -47.16 -27.00 2.36
CA GLN A 102 -48.04 -27.99 1.73
C GLN A 102 -48.41 -29.15 2.64
N MET A 103 -47.81 -29.26 3.84
CA MET A 103 -48.09 -30.35 4.79
C MET A 103 -49.54 -30.30 5.27
N PRO A 104 -50.31 -31.41 5.12
CA PRO A 104 -51.72 -31.43 5.49
C PRO A 104 -51.91 -31.28 6.99
N THR A 105 -52.65 -30.23 7.41
CA THR A 105 -52.87 -29.90 8.83
C THR A 105 -53.93 -30.73 9.49
N ARG A 106 -54.79 -31.39 8.71
CA ARG A 106 -55.93 -32.18 9.25
C ARG A 106 -55.53 -33.51 9.90
N THR A 107 -54.36 -34.03 9.53
CA THR A 107 -53.92 -35.38 9.95
C THR A 107 -52.87 -35.35 11.07
N ILE A 108 -52.45 -34.19 11.53
CA ILE A 108 -51.39 -34.00 12.54
C ILE A 108 -51.97 -33.55 13.89
N SER A 109 -51.29 -33.93 14.99
CA SER A 109 -51.64 -33.50 16.34
C SER A 109 -51.53 -32.00 16.53
N GLU A 110 -52.22 -31.40 17.50
CA GLU A 110 -52.16 -29.97 17.79
C GLU A 110 -50.69 -29.52 18.10
N ARG A 111 -49.95 -30.33 18.84
CA ARG A 111 -48.53 -30.07 19.12
C ARG A 111 -47.69 -30.06 17.85
N ALA A 112 -47.96 -30.96 16.91
CA ALA A 112 -47.25 -30.98 15.62
C ALA A 112 -47.64 -29.80 14.73
N LYS A 113 -48.84 -29.26 14.81
CA LYS A 113 -49.25 -28.01 14.13
C LYS A 113 -48.45 -26.82 14.65
N ILE A 114 -48.30 -26.72 15.99
CA ILE A 114 -47.48 -25.66 16.60
C ILE A 114 -46.03 -25.76 16.14
N ASP A 115 -45.43 -26.96 16.22
CA ASP A 115 -44.05 -27.18 15.78
C ASP A 115 -43.85 -26.85 14.29
N ARG A 116 -44.83 -27.24 13.43
CA ARG A 116 -44.82 -26.88 12.00
C ARG A 116 -44.79 -25.36 11.79
N ASN A 117 -45.66 -24.63 12.48
CA ASN A 117 -45.73 -23.17 12.34
C ASN A 117 -44.44 -22.50 12.82
N VAL A 118 -43.87 -22.98 13.93
CA VAL A 118 -42.55 -22.49 14.41
C VAL A 118 -41.43 -22.81 13.40
N CYS A 119 -41.40 -24.04 12.84
CA CYS A 119 -40.45 -24.41 11.82
C CYS A 119 -40.58 -23.53 10.56
N LEU A 120 -41.82 -23.25 10.14
CA LEU A 120 -42.08 -22.37 8.99
C LEU A 120 -41.55 -20.95 9.25
N THR A 121 -41.85 -20.38 10.41
CA THR A 121 -41.34 -19.05 10.79
C THR A 121 -39.81 -19.00 10.85
N LEU A 122 -39.19 -20.00 11.46
CA LEU A 122 -37.71 -20.12 11.51
C LEU A 122 -37.12 -20.25 10.13
N ALA A 123 -37.66 -21.11 9.25
CA ALA A 123 -37.20 -21.32 7.90
C ALA A 123 -37.28 -20.01 7.06
N VAL A 124 -38.38 -19.26 7.20
CA VAL A 124 -38.56 -17.97 6.53
C VAL A 124 -37.53 -16.93 7.04
N ASN A 125 -37.29 -16.88 8.35
CA ASN A 125 -36.33 -15.97 8.94
C ASN A 125 -34.90 -16.32 8.50
N ILE A 126 -34.52 -17.59 8.52
CA ILE A 126 -33.23 -18.08 8.05
C ILE A 126 -33.04 -17.71 6.57
N ARG A 127 -34.01 -18.01 5.73
CA ARG A 127 -34.00 -17.65 4.32
C ARG A 127 -33.78 -16.16 4.11
N ARG A 128 -34.48 -15.31 4.85
CA ARG A 128 -34.34 -13.86 4.77
C ARG A 128 -32.92 -13.41 5.12
N THR A 129 -32.37 -13.91 6.23
CA THR A 129 -31.02 -13.60 6.66
C THR A 129 -29.99 -14.06 5.62
N LEU A 130 -30.14 -15.26 5.04
CA LEU A 130 -29.28 -15.75 3.97
C LEU A 130 -29.38 -14.88 2.72
N TYR A 131 -30.57 -14.43 2.35
CA TYR A 131 -30.77 -13.55 1.20
C TYR A 131 -30.10 -12.18 1.41
N ASP A 132 -30.27 -11.57 2.59
CA ASP A 132 -29.61 -10.32 2.95
C ASP A 132 -28.08 -10.47 2.93
N ASN A 133 -27.56 -11.59 3.42
CA ASN A 133 -26.14 -11.93 3.37
C ASN A 133 -25.64 -12.12 1.92
N SER A 134 -26.40 -12.82 1.06
CA SER A 134 -26.06 -13.02 -0.35
C SER A 134 -26.00 -11.69 -1.10
N GLN A 135 -26.95 -10.78 -0.87
CA GLN A 135 -26.92 -9.45 -1.46
C GLN A 135 -25.68 -8.66 -1.03
N GLN A 136 -25.37 -8.63 0.27
CA GLN A 136 -24.18 -7.95 0.77
C GLN A 136 -22.89 -8.54 0.18
N LEU A 137 -22.76 -9.86 0.13
CA LEU A 137 -21.59 -10.53 -0.47
C LEU A 137 -21.46 -10.19 -1.96
N SER A 138 -22.55 -10.19 -2.71
CA SER A 138 -22.54 -9.84 -4.13
C SER A 138 -22.11 -8.39 -4.38
N GLU A 139 -22.51 -7.46 -3.50
CA GLU A 139 -22.05 -6.06 -3.56
C GLU A 139 -20.55 -5.94 -3.33
N TYR A 140 -19.98 -6.62 -2.33
CA TYR A 140 -18.54 -6.61 -2.08
C TYR A 140 -17.75 -7.22 -3.23
N ILE A 141 -18.23 -8.32 -3.81
CA ILE A 141 -17.63 -8.92 -5.01
C ILE A 141 -17.66 -7.94 -6.19
N ARG A 142 -18.76 -7.20 -6.36
CA ARG A 142 -18.89 -6.17 -7.39
C ARG A 142 -17.89 -5.05 -7.18
N TYR A 143 -17.77 -4.50 -5.96
CA TYR A 143 -16.77 -3.47 -5.65
C TYR A 143 -15.34 -3.95 -5.90
N TYR A 144 -15.05 -5.19 -5.54
CA TYR A 144 -13.74 -5.79 -5.80
C TYR A 144 -13.44 -5.86 -7.31
N LYS A 145 -14.37 -6.35 -8.11
CA LYS A 145 -14.25 -6.40 -9.57
C LYS A 145 -14.11 -5.03 -10.21
N MET A 146 -14.86 -4.04 -9.74
CA MET A 146 -14.73 -2.65 -10.21
C MET A 146 -13.34 -2.07 -9.87
N THR A 147 -12.80 -2.39 -8.70
CA THR A 147 -11.46 -1.96 -8.32
C THR A 147 -10.40 -2.63 -9.18
N GLU A 148 -10.55 -3.92 -9.46
CA GLU A 148 -9.67 -4.67 -10.37
C GLU A 148 -9.66 -4.06 -11.78
N GLU A 149 -10.83 -3.81 -12.34
CA GLU A 149 -10.96 -3.19 -13.66
C GLU A 149 -10.31 -1.79 -13.72
N ARG A 150 -10.50 -1.00 -12.67
CA ARG A 150 -9.87 0.31 -12.57
C ARG A 150 -8.35 0.23 -12.50
N LEU A 151 -7.80 -0.68 -11.69
CA LEU A 151 -6.36 -0.90 -11.59
C LEU A 151 -5.79 -1.42 -12.91
N ARG A 152 -6.51 -2.30 -13.62
CA ARG A 152 -6.13 -2.76 -14.95
C ARG A 152 -6.07 -1.62 -15.95
N ASN A 153 -7.10 -0.79 -16.01
CA ASN A 153 -7.13 0.36 -16.91
C ASN A 153 -6.00 1.35 -16.61
N LEU A 154 -5.69 1.57 -15.32
CA LEU A 154 -4.58 2.41 -14.91
C LEU A 154 -3.23 1.81 -15.30
N ASN A 155 -3.06 0.50 -15.13
CA ASN A 155 -1.87 -0.23 -15.54
C ASN A 155 -1.67 -0.18 -17.07
N ASP A 156 -2.73 -0.38 -17.85
CA ASP A 156 -2.66 -0.33 -19.31
C ASP A 156 -2.27 1.08 -19.80
N TYR A 157 -2.84 2.11 -19.15
CA TYR A 157 -2.45 3.49 -19.42
C TYR A 157 -0.98 3.76 -19.01
N ALA A 158 -0.57 3.27 -17.85
CA ALA A 158 0.80 3.40 -17.37
C ALA A 158 1.80 2.75 -18.32
N ASN A 159 1.52 1.53 -18.79
CA ASN A 159 2.36 0.81 -19.76
C ASN A 159 2.46 1.57 -21.09
N LYS A 160 1.35 2.08 -21.60
CA LYS A 160 1.36 2.92 -22.80
C LYS A 160 2.22 4.16 -22.60
N ARG A 161 2.03 4.86 -21.48
CA ARG A 161 2.78 6.07 -21.14
C ARG A 161 4.28 5.79 -20.96
N TYR A 162 4.63 4.68 -20.35
CA TYR A 162 6.02 4.24 -20.21
C TYR A 162 6.68 3.99 -21.57
N ASN A 163 6.00 3.31 -22.48
CA ASN A 163 6.48 3.07 -23.83
C ASN A 163 6.66 4.38 -24.61
N ASP A 164 5.73 5.35 -24.46
CA ASP A 164 5.83 6.66 -25.07
C ASP A 164 7.07 7.43 -24.56
N ILE A 165 7.35 7.33 -23.25
CA ILE A 165 8.57 7.92 -22.64
C ILE A 165 9.83 7.27 -23.20
N GLN A 166 9.87 5.94 -23.25
CA GLN A 166 11.01 5.22 -23.82
C GLN A 166 11.22 5.61 -25.29
N ALA A 167 10.17 5.63 -26.08
CA ALA A 167 10.22 6.04 -27.48
C ALA A 167 10.74 7.48 -27.63
N SER A 168 10.29 8.40 -26.76
CA SER A 168 10.76 9.79 -26.76
C SER A 168 12.23 9.93 -26.39
N ILE A 169 12.72 9.15 -25.42
CA ILE A 169 14.13 9.12 -25.04
C ILE A 169 15.01 8.62 -26.20
N PHE A 170 14.55 7.59 -26.91
CA PHE A 170 15.31 7.02 -28.03
C PHE A 170 15.16 7.80 -29.34
N SER A 171 14.00 8.46 -29.58
CA SER A 171 13.78 9.26 -30.79
C SER A 171 14.45 10.64 -30.70
N ASN A 172 14.57 11.21 -29.52
CA ASN A 172 15.25 12.47 -29.27
C ASN A 172 16.77 12.29 -29.06
N GLY A 173 17.35 11.18 -29.53
CA GLY A 173 18.80 10.90 -29.49
C GLY A 173 19.66 11.92 -30.29
N GLY A 174 19.39 13.21 -30.16
CA GLY A 174 20.04 14.27 -30.82
C GLY A 174 20.06 15.63 -30.10
N ASP A 175 19.53 15.72 -28.91
CA ASP A 175 19.68 16.96 -28.14
C ASP A 175 21.13 17.09 -27.70
N ASP A 176 21.76 18.15 -28.21
CA ASP A 176 23.17 18.52 -27.95
C ASP A 176 23.41 18.47 -26.44
N TYR A 177 24.56 17.91 -26.01
CA TYR A 177 24.97 17.81 -24.60
C TYR A 177 24.84 19.16 -23.86
N PHE A 178 24.98 20.28 -24.56
CA PHE A 178 24.77 21.63 -24.03
C PHE A 178 23.31 21.94 -23.69
N THR A 179 22.37 21.44 -24.46
CA THR A 179 20.92 21.60 -24.18
C THR A 179 20.50 20.80 -22.96
N ILE A 180 21.03 19.57 -22.81
CA ILE A 180 20.82 18.73 -21.65
C ILE A 180 21.39 19.39 -20.38
N ILE A 181 22.60 19.96 -20.45
CA ILE A 181 23.22 20.64 -19.30
C ILE A 181 22.46 21.92 -18.93
N SER A 182 21.96 22.68 -19.89
CA SER A 182 21.16 23.88 -19.64
C SER A 182 19.80 23.54 -19.03
N HIS A 183 19.19 22.41 -19.46
CA HIS A 183 17.95 21.89 -18.86
C HIS A 183 18.16 21.34 -17.44
N ILE A 184 19.30 20.70 -17.14
CA ILE A 184 19.65 20.24 -15.79
C ILE A 184 19.67 21.43 -14.82
N GLY A 185 20.24 22.56 -15.22
CA GLY A 185 20.26 23.76 -14.38
C GLY A 185 18.87 24.31 -14.03
N ARG A 186 17.93 24.28 -14.98
CA ARG A 186 16.53 24.65 -14.74
C ARG A 186 15.77 23.58 -13.92
N GLN A 187 15.97 22.31 -14.25
CA GLN A 187 15.35 21.18 -13.52
C GLN A 187 15.81 21.12 -12.07
N VAL A 188 17.09 21.37 -11.78
CA VAL A 188 17.61 21.44 -10.40
C VAL A 188 16.91 22.55 -9.62
N ASN A 189 16.66 23.69 -10.25
CA ASN A 189 15.97 24.80 -9.60
C ASN A 189 14.48 24.53 -9.39
N ASP A 190 13.81 23.90 -10.38
CA ASP A 190 12.40 23.50 -10.27
C ASP A 190 12.21 22.31 -9.31
N THR A 191 13.14 21.35 -9.31
CA THR A 191 13.18 20.27 -8.33
C THR A 191 13.40 20.80 -6.92
N ARG A 192 14.26 21.80 -6.75
CA ARG A 192 14.49 22.47 -5.47
C ARG A 192 13.23 23.20 -4.98
N LEU A 193 12.49 23.84 -5.87
CA LEU A 193 11.21 24.51 -5.55
C LEU A 193 10.13 23.47 -5.24
N THR A 194 10.03 22.40 -6.01
CA THR A 194 9.06 21.31 -5.81
C THR A 194 9.36 20.53 -4.52
N ILE A 195 10.63 20.23 -4.24
CA ILE A 195 11.05 19.64 -2.96
C ILE A 195 10.71 20.59 -1.81
N ARG A 196 10.97 21.88 -1.96
CA ARG A 196 10.63 22.87 -0.94
C ARG A 196 9.14 22.97 -0.70
N ASP A 197 8.30 22.86 -1.73
CA ASP A 197 6.84 22.94 -1.60
C ASP A 197 6.22 21.61 -1.15
N LYS A 198 6.76 20.47 -1.57
CA LYS A 198 6.33 19.13 -1.17
C LYS A 198 6.75 18.77 0.26
N TYR A 199 7.91 19.28 0.69
CA TYR A 199 8.44 19.12 2.04
C TYR A 199 8.30 20.39 2.87
N ARG A 200 7.41 21.32 2.48
CA ARG A 200 6.98 22.38 3.42
C ARG A 200 6.37 21.67 4.62
N PRO A 201 7.03 21.67 5.78
CA PRO A 201 6.48 21.03 6.95
C PRO A 201 5.12 21.66 7.20
N SER A 202 4.08 20.83 7.25
CA SER A 202 2.76 21.24 7.71
C SER A 202 2.97 22.04 9.01
N THR A 203 2.19 23.05 9.23
CA THR A 203 2.32 23.95 10.41
C THR A 203 2.39 23.19 11.75
N LYS A 204 1.94 21.92 11.80
CA LYS A 204 2.10 21.03 12.95
C LYS A 204 3.52 20.42 13.09
N MET A 205 4.27 20.29 12.00
CA MET A 205 5.66 19.81 12.05
C MET A 205 6.68 20.89 12.39
N LYS A 206 6.31 22.17 12.26
CA LYS A 206 7.18 23.29 12.64
C LYS A 206 7.53 23.31 14.14
N SER A 207 6.72 22.67 14.97
CA SER A 207 6.95 22.62 16.43
C SER A 207 7.94 21.52 16.86
N GLN A 208 8.23 20.53 16.01
CA GLN A 208 9.14 19.42 16.35
C GLN A 208 10.60 19.66 15.90
N TRP A 209 10.83 20.54 14.93
CA TRP A 209 12.17 20.95 14.53
C TRP A 209 12.55 22.22 15.28
N ASP A 210 12.84 22.06 16.57
CA ASP A 210 13.40 23.12 17.38
C ASP A 210 14.76 23.53 16.77
N SER A 211 15.00 24.85 16.65
CA SER A 211 16.26 25.38 16.14
C SER A 211 17.48 24.79 16.88
N ARG A 212 17.28 24.31 18.11
CA ARG A 212 18.26 23.57 18.90
C ARG A 212 18.66 22.24 18.27
N ILE A 213 17.73 21.45 17.70
CA ILE A 213 18.02 20.15 17.06
C ILE A 213 18.86 20.38 15.80
N ILE A 214 18.54 21.38 15.00
CA ILE A 214 19.32 21.77 13.81
C ILE A 214 20.73 22.21 14.22
N LEU A 215 20.83 23.02 15.28
CA LEU A 215 22.12 23.49 15.80
C LEU A 215 22.95 22.33 16.34
N TYR A 216 22.35 21.39 17.08
CA TYR A 216 23.03 20.17 17.55
C TYR A 216 23.52 19.30 16.39
N LEU A 217 22.72 19.16 15.33
CA LEU A 217 23.07 18.36 14.16
C LEU A 217 24.28 18.99 13.44
N PHE A 218 24.27 20.30 13.23
CA PHE A 218 25.41 21.02 12.64
C PHE A 218 26.64 20.95 13.56
N ALA A 219 26.50 21.15 14.87
CA ALA A 219 27.59 21.05 15.82
C ALA A 219 28.21 19.65 15.83
N THR A 220 27.38 18.61 15.77
CA THR A 220 27.83 17.21 15.73
C THR A 220 28.61 16.90 14.45
N ILE A 221 28.11 17.34 13.28
CA ILE A 221 28.79 17.15 12.00
C ILE A 221 30.14 17.89 11.99
N PHE A 222 30.16 19.14 12.49
CA PHE A 222 31.38 19.94 12.57
C PHE A 222 32.42 19.34 13.52
N PHE A 223 31.99 18.91 14.71
CA PHE A 223 32.86 18.27 15.70
C PHE A 223 33.45 16.95 15.16
N TYR A 224 32.62 16.14 14.50
CA TYR A 224 33.06 14.89 13.90
C TYR A 224 34.05 15.12 12.75
N GLY A 225 33.85 16.17 11.94
CA GLY A 225 34.79 16.57 10.92
C GLY A 225 36.17 16.92 11.51
N ILE A 226 36.22 17.70 12.57
CA ILE A 226 37.45 18.09 13.28
C ILE A 226 38.14 16.84 13.85
N VAL A 227 37.41 15.97 14.55
CA VAL A 227 37.96 14.74 15.13
C VAL A 227 38.50 13.81 14.05
N SER A 228 37.81 13.67 12.92
CA SER A 228 38.28 12.86 11.79
C SER A 228 39.59 13.39 11.20
N ILE A 229 39.71 14.72 11.03
CA ILE A 229 40.91 15.36 10.54
C ILE A 229 42.07 15.15 11.53
N LEU A 230 41.84 15.35 12.83
CA LEU A 230 42.85 15.15 13.87
C LEU A 230 43.30 13.68 13.96
N LEU A 231 42.39 12.73 13.92
CA LEU A 231 42.72 11.29 13.90
C LEU A 231 43.55 10.92 12.67
N ASN A 232 43.22 11.43 11.48
CA ASN A 232 43.97 11.19 10.30
C ASN A 232 45.39 11.81 10.38
N LEU A 233 45.51 13.01 10.97
CA LEU A 233 46.83 13.65 11.19
C LEU A 233 47.68 12.84 12.19
N VAL A 234 47.09 12.35 13.27
CA VAL A 234 47.76 11.50 14.27
C VAL A 234 48.18 10.16 13.63
N ALA A 235 47.27 9.51 12.88
CA ALA A 235 47.57 8.25 12.20
C ALA A 235 48.71 8.39 11.18
N ILE A 236 48.75 9.47 10.41
CA ILE A 236 49.82 9.75 9.45
C ILE A 236 51.13 10.02 10.20
N ARG A 237 51.08 10.68 11.36
CA ARG A 237 52.29 11.03 12.14
C ARG A 237 52.89 9.83 12.88
N TYR A 238 52.06 8.95 13.44
CA TYR A 238 52.51 7.86 14.33
C TYR A 238 52.53 6.49 13.65
N LEU A 239 51.63 6.20 12.73
CA LEU A 239 51.49 4.90 12.09
C LEU A 239 52.28 4.76 10.80
N LEU A 240 52.66 5.87 10.11
CA LEU A 240 53.43 5.79 8.90
C LEU A 240 54.96 5.74 9.20
N PRO A 241 55.64 4.65 8.80
CA PRO A 241 57.12 4.57 8.89
C PRO A 241 57.80 5.72 8.16
N GLN A 242 58.95 6.17 8.70
CA GLN A 242 59.70 7.33 8.15
C GLN A 242 60.07 7.17 6.66
N ARG A 243 60.16 5.92 6.16
CA ARG A 243 60.45 5.60 4.74
C ARG A 243 59.40 6.13 3.75
N PHE A 244 58.15 6.35 4.18
CA PHE A 244 57.08 6.85 3.32
C PHE A 244 56.90 8.38 3.38
N ARG A 245 57.67 9.11 4.18
CA ARG A 245 57.65 10.58 4.28
C ARG A 245 58.40 11.27 3.15
N THR A 246 58.13 10.90 1.90
CA THR A 246 58.69 11.58 0.75
C THR A 246 57.99 12.91 0.46
N LYS A 247 58.67 13.89 -0.13
CA LYS A 247 58.08 15.18 -0.53
C LYS A 247 56.81 15.02 -1.37
N ARG A 248 56.76 13.96 -2.19
CA ARG A 248 55.62 13.61 -3.03
C ARG A 248 54.39 13.13 -2.23
N PHE A 249 54.63 12.45 -1.12
CA PHE A 249 53.54 12.04 -0.19
C PHE A 249 52.99 13.23 0.57
N MET A 250 53.82 14.15 1.03
CA MET A 250 53.39 15.38 1.71
C MET A 250 52.56 16.30 0.79
N SER A 251 52.83 16.34 -0.50
CA SER A 251 52.01 17.05 -1.49
C SER A 251 50.62 16.43 -1.69
N LYS A 252 50.49 15.11 -1.54
CA LYS A 252 49.19 14.40 -1.66
C LYS A 252 48.44 14.28 -0.36
N ARG A 253 48.97 14.76 0.76
CA ARG A 253 48.39 14.67 2.09
C ARG A 253 46.99 15.29 2.16
N THR A 254 46.76 16.42 1.53
CA THR A 254 45.48 17.10 1.44
C THR A 254 44.43 16.26 0.66
N CYS A 255 44.82 15.60 -0.42
CA CYS A 255 43.94 14.71 -1.16
C CYS A 255 43.53 13.47 -0.33
N ILE A 256 44.48 12.89 0.43
CA ILE A 256 44.22 11.73 1.27
C ILE A 256 43.31 12.10 2.45
N THR A 257 43.49 13.25 3.08
CA THR A 257 42.64 13.73 4.16
C THR A 257 41.21 14.06 3.66
N LEU A 258 41.10 14.65 2.48
CA LEU A 258 39.82 14.91 1.84
C LEU A 258 39.08 13.62 1.45
N SER A 259 39.76 12.65 0.87
CA SER A 259 39.12 11.37 0.51
C SER A 259 38.67 10.58 1.76
N ALA A 260 39.47 10.57 2.83
CA ALA A 260 39.11 9.95 4.09
C ALA A 260 37.91 10.64 4.74
N SER A 261 37.79 11.97 4.69
CA SER A 261 36.66 12.70 5.23
C SER A 261 35.37 12.45 4.43
N VAL A 262 35.43 12.30 3.12
CA VAL A 262 34.30 11.95 2.27
C VAL A 262 33.78 10.52 2.59
N VAL A 263 34.69 9.56 2.76
CA VAL A 263 34.32 8.17 3.09
C VAL A 263 33.67 8.10 4.47
N THR A 264 34.22 8.78 5.48
CA THR A 264 33.60 8.82 6.82
C THR A 264 32.24 9.50 6.81
N PHE A 265 32.06 10.56 6.03
CA PHE A 265 30.77 11.22 5.87
C PHE A 265 29.74 10.30 5.19
N ALA A 266 30.13 9.55 4.16
CA ALA A 266 29.25 8.58 3.49
C ALA A 266 28.81 7.44 4.45
N ILE A 267 29.73 6.96 5.30
CA ILE A 267 29.43 5.93 6.32
C ILE A 267 28.40 6.48 7.33
N ILE A 268 28.56 7.73 7.79
CA ILE A 268 27.62 8.34 8.76
C ILE A 268 26.24 8.51 8.12
N LEU A 269 26.15 8.98 6.89
CA LEU A 269 24.88 9.09 6.17
C LEU A 269 24.21 7.73 6.01
N GLY A 270 25.00 6.68 5.75
CA GLY A 270 24.50 5.30 5.68
C GLY A 270 23.94 4.82 7.01
N LEU A 271 24.65 5.09 8.13
CA LEU A 271 24.19 4.73 9.48
C LEU A 271 22.93 5.51 9.89
N LEU A 272 22.89 6.82 9.60
CA LEU A 272 21.70 7.64 9.86
C LEU A 272 20.49 7.12 9.08
N ARG A 273 20.68 6.72 7.82
CA ARG A 273 19.61 6.13 7.02
C ARG A 273 19.06 4.83 7.63
N ILE A 274 19.91 4.00 8.23
CA ILE A 274 19.51 2.76 8.91
C ILE A 274 18.70 3.09 10.18
N VAL A 275 19.20 4.01 11.01
CA VAL A 275 18.55 4.42 12.26
C VAL A 275 17.19 5.07 12.02
N PHE A 276 17.06 5.93 11.00
CA PHE A 276 15.79 6.56 10.66
C PHE A 276 14.81 5.64 9.91
N LYS A 277 15.28 4.51 9.36
CA LYS A 277 14.41 3.51 8.73
C LYS A 277 13.68 2.61 9.75
N GLU A 278 14.22 2.48 10.95
CA GLU A 278 13.59 1.70 12.03
C GLU A 278 12.52 2.49 12.81
N GLN A 279 12.39 3.81 12.57
CA GLN A 279 11.41 4.66 13.27
C GLN A 279 10.14 4.98 12.44
N ASN A 280 10.01 4.43 11.23
CA ASN A 280 8.81 4.44 10.40
C ASN A 280 8.27 3.02 10.21
#